data_833c7806a117339a8a6dadb4daf5601d
#
_entry.id   833c7806a117339a8a6dadb4daf5601d
#
_cell.length_a   1.000
_cell.length_b   1.000
_cell.length_c   1.000
_cell.angle_alpha   90.00
_cell.angle_beta   90.00
_cell.angle_gamma   90.00
#
_symmetry.space_group_name_H-M   'P 1'
#
loop_
_entity.id
_entity.type
_entity.pdbx_description
1 polymer ?
#
loop_
_entity_poly.entity_id
_entity_poly.type
_entity_poly.pdbx_seq_one_letter_code
_entity_poly.pdbx_strand_id
1 'polypeptide(L)'
;MSTLQRRLARRTFLRQTGIGSIALAALLEADASRPVSAAQSGYQGILAAPHHRPRVKRVIHLCMAGGPSHLETFDYKPTLAKLDGKAMPDSITAGQPIAQLQGKELKVMGPQHEFTPRGKSGLLMSNVFEHIGQLADEMCVIKSMHTEQINHDPAHTFFNTGTAISGRPSMGSWVLYGLGAETETLPGFIVLTSEGGGQSQPISSRQWHSGFLPSRYQGVQMHSTGSPVHYVQNPAGVTTQQQRDVVDAVSRINSIRNETLMDPEIDTRLAGYEMAFRMQASVPELTEMSSEPQRILDLYGCTPGDGSFASNCLLARRLAERGVRFIQLYHRGWDHHGGVKKGVATTAKLVDQATAALIQDLKQRGMLEDTLIVWGGEFGRTPMAQGSGRDHHIKGFSLWMAGGGVRGGMSYGQTDEFGYNAVEDRVHVRDFHATMLHLLGIDHQRLTYKFQGLDFRLTGVEEAHVIDDVLA
;
A
#
# COMPACT_ATOMS: atom_id res chain seq x y z
N MET A 1 -39.19 -25.17 -26.92
CA MET A 1 -38.27 -25.40 -25.81
C MET A 1 -38.65 -24.48 -24.65
N SER A 2 -39.20 -25.01 -23.58
CA SER A 2 -39.87 -24.28 -22.51
C SER A 2 -38.90 -23.57 -21.59
N THR A 3 -39.34 -22.44 -21.06
CA THR A 3 -38.70 -21.55 -20.11
C THR A 3 -38.21 -22.23 -18.81
N LEU A 4 -38.53 -23.49 -18.60
CA LEU A 4 -38.18 -24.29 -17.42
C LEU A 4 -36.71 -24.77 -17.46
N GLN A 5 -36.10 -24.90 -18.61
CA GLN A 5 -34.70 -25.36 -18.77
C GLN A 5 -33.63 -24.26 -18.46
N ARG A 6 -34.07 -23.01 -18.38
CA ARG A 6 -33.17 -21.89 -18.10
C ARG A 6 -32.95 -21.56 -16.60
N ARG A 7 -33.70 -22.20 -15.71
CA ARG A 7 -33.70 -21.92 -14.26
C ARG A 7 -33.11 -23.00 -13.36
N LEU A 8 -32.47 -24.02 -13.91
CA LEU A 8 -31.67 -24.94 -13.12
C LEU A 8 -30.38 -24.23 -12.72
N ALA A 9 -30.35 -23.64 -11.53
CA ALA A 9 -29.16 -23.10 -10.95
C ALA A 9 -28.07 -24.18 -10.93
N ARG A 10 -26.84 -23.85 -11.35
CA ARG A 10 -25.67 -24.75 -11.37
C ARG A 10 -25.53 -25.60 -10.08
N ARG A 11 -25.95 -25.10 -8.94
CA ARG A 11 -26.01 -25.81 -7.65
C ARG A 11 -27.00 -26.99 -7.61
N THR A 12 -28.11 -26.90 -8.31
CA THR A 12 -29.14 -27.95 -8.34
C THR A 12 -28.72 -29.09 -9.25
N PHE A 13 -28.03 -28.79 -10.38
CA PHE A 13 -27.51 -29.78 -11.29
C PHE A 13 -26.43 -30.67 -10.63
N LEU A 14 -25.54 -30.09 -9.84
CA LEU A 14 -24.48 -30.84 -9.14
C LEU A 14 -25.00 -31.64 -7.93
N ARG A 15 -26.18 -31.34 -7.42
CA ARG A 15 -26.77 -32.02 -6.23
C ARG A 15 -27.71 -33.19 -6.58
N GLN A 16 -28.28 -33.26 -7.77
CA GLN A 16 -29.39 -34.17 -8.07
C GLN A 16 -29.12 -35.28 -9.08
N THR A 17 -28.01 -35.35 -9.72
CA THR A 17 -27.77 -36.39 -10.74
C THR A 17 -26.41 -37.06 -10.61
N GLY A 18 -26.41 -38.34 -10.20
CA GLY A 18 -25.28 -39.24 -10.38
C GLY A 18 -24.84 -39.38 -11.86
N ILE A 19 -25.61 -38.83 -12.80
CA ILE A 19 -25.31 -38.71 -14.24
C ILE A 19 -24.29 -37.61 -14.53
N GLY A 20 -24.26 -36.53 -13.71
CA GLY A 20 -23.31 -35.43 -13.85
C GLY A 20 -21.86 -35.86 -13.60
N SER A 21 -21.64 -36.77 -12.66
CA SER A 21 -20.30 -37.31 -12.38
C SER A 21 -19.80 -38.27 -13.50
N ILE A 22 -20.70 -39.04 -14.10
CA ILE A 22 -20.36 -39.95 -15.20
C ILE A 22 -20.10 -39.15 -16.50
N ALA A 23 -20.91 -38.14 -16.80
CA ALA A 23 -20.67 -37.26 -17.95
C ALA A 23 -19.40 -36.43 -17.79
N LEU A 24 -19.07 -36.01 -16.56
CA LEU A 24 -17.83 -35.30 -16.23
C LEU A 24 -16.62 -36.24 -16.36
N ALA A 25 -16.72 -37.47 -15.85
CA ALA A 25 -15.67 -38.50 -16.02
C ALA A 25 -15.42 -38.83 -17.49
N ALA A 26 -16.45 -38.99 -18.29
CA ALA A 26 -16.31 -39.24 -19.74
C ALA A 26 -15.69 -38.05 -20.51
N LEU A 27 -15.96 -36.83 -20.10
CA LEU A 27 -15.30 -35.63 -20.65
C LEU A 27 -13.83 -35.53 -20.23
N LEU A 28 -13.49 -36.02 -19.03
CA LEU A 28 -12.11 -36.00 -18.49
C LEU A 28 -11.26 -37.15 -19.17
N GLU A 29 -11.85 -38.30 -19.44
CA GLU A 29 -11.17 -39.41 -20.10
C GLU A 29 -10.91 -39.15 -21.59
N ALA A 30 -11.78 -38.44 -22.30
CA ALA A 30 -11.62 -38.16 -23.73
C ALA A 30 -10.45 -37.24 -24.05
N ASP A 31 -9.85 -36.58 -23.07
CA ASP A 31 -8.83 -35.56 -23.25
C ASP A 31 -7.50 -35.82 -22.50
N ALA A 32 -7.34 -37.03 -21.92
CA ALA A 32 -6.10 -37.46 -21.25
C ALA A 32 -4.87 -37.58 -22.19
N SER A 33 -5.04 -37.31 -23.48
CA SER A 33 -3.98 -37.43 -24.49
C SER A 33 -3.42 -36.09 -25.00
N ARG A 34 -3.90 -34.94 -24.52
CA ARG A 34 -3.26 -33.65 -24.83
C ARG A 34 -2.51 -33.16 -23.61
N PRO A 35 -1.17 -32.93 -23.69
CA PRO A 35 -0.50 -32.22 -22.63
C PRO A 35 -1.14 -30.83 -22.55
N VAL A 36 -1.89 -30.59 -21.49
CA VAL A 36 -2.27 -29.23 -21.08
C VAL A 36 -0.92 -28.54 -20.91
N SER A 37 -0.55 -27.66 -21.84
CA SER A 37 0.51 -26.69 -21.59
C SER A 37 0.19 -26.09 -20.25
N ALA A 38 1.07 -26.30 -19.25
CA ALA A 38 0.92 -25.71 -17.95
C ALA A 38 0.63 -24.23 -18.21
N ALA A 39 -0.57 -23.78 -17.85
CA ALA A 39 -0.93 -22.37 -17.95
C ALA A 39 0.22 -21.63 -17.26
N GLN A 40 0.98 -20.88 -18.05
CA GLN A 40 2.08 -20.07 -17.53
C GLN A 40 1.52 -19.34 -16.32
N SER A 41 2.18 -19.51 -15.18
CA SER A 41 1.70 -18.99 -13.89
C SER A 41 1.22 -17.55 -14.10
N GLY A 42 -0.07 -17.29 -13.87
CA GLY A 42 -0.76 -16.06 -14.26
C GLY A 42 -0.29 -14.79 -13.55
N TYR A 43 0.91 -14.82 -13.00
CA TYR A 43 1.57 -13.78 -12.20
C TYR A 43 2.78 -13.14 -12.89
N GLN A 44 3.01 -13.42 -14.16
CA GLN A 44 4.04 -12.71 -14.92
C GLN A 44 3.54 -11.30 -15.26
N GLY A 45 4.43 -10.29 -15.04
CA GLY A 45 4.21 -8.94 -15.51
C GLY A 45 4.35 -8.85 -17.03
N ILE A 46 4.02 -7.68 -17.58
CA ILE A 46 4.14 -7.44 -19.03
C ILE A 46 5.61 -7.29 -19.48
N LEU A 47 6.50 -6.88 -18.55
CA LEU A 47 7.91 -6.68 -18.89
C LEU A 47 8.63 -8.03 -18.86
N ALA A 48 9.17 -8.43 -20.01
CA ALA A 48 10.03 -9.62 -20.11
C ALA A 48 11.32 -9.47 -19.28
N ALA A 49 11.80 -8.24 -19.11
CA ALA A 49 12.86 -7.84 -18.19
C ALA A 49 12.63 -6.39 -17.74
N PRO A 50 13.09 -6.00 -16.56
CA PRO A 50 13.05 -4.60 -16.14
C PRO A 50 13.73 -3.68 -17.16
N HIS A 51 13.32 -2.42 -17.22
CA HIS A 51 13.88 -1.45 -18.15
C HIS A 51 15.35 -1.10 -17.84
N HIS A 52 15.72 -1.23 -16.57
CA HIS A 52 17.10 -1.09 -16.07
C HIS A 52 17.27 -1.99 -14.82
N ARG A 53 18.47 -2.06 -14.28
CA ARG A 53 18.76 -2.90 -13.12
C ARG A 53 17.95 -2.45 -11.91
N PRO A 54 17.07 -3.28 -11.35
CA PRO A 54 16.32 -2.94 -10.14
C PRO A 54 17.24 -2.84 -8.93
N ARG A 55 16.95 -1.91 -8.03
CA ARG A 55 17.59 -1.77 -6.73
C ARG A 55 16.81 -2.51 -5.66
N VAL A 56 15.48 -2.59 -5.80
CA VAL A 56 14.58 -3.31 -4.90
C VAL A 56 13.72 -4.30 -5.67
N LYS A 57 13.25 -5.32 -4.97
CA LYS A 57 12.31 -6.33 -5.47
C LYS A 57 10.89 -6.07 -5.02
N ARG A 58 10.74 -5.42 -3.84
CA ARG A 58 9.43 -5.24 -3.20
C ARG A 58 9.30 -3.91 -2.49
N VAL A 59 8.05 -3.53 -2.22
CA VAL A 59 7.69 -2.30 -1.51
C VAL A 59 6.80 -2.65 -0.31
N ILE A 60 7.10 -2.07 0.85
CA ILE A 60 6.23 -2.03 2.03
C ILE A 60 5.85 -0.58 2.28
N HIS A 61 4.59 -0.22 2.01
CA HIS A 61 4.07 1.12 2.21
C HIS A 61 3.28 1.19 3.52
N LEU A 62 3.82 1.91 4.50
CA LEU A 62 3.21 2.20 5.78
C LEU A 62 2.41 3.51 5.66
N CYS A 63 1.12 3.40 5.39
CA CYS A 63 0.23 4.53 5.16
C CYS A 63 -0.38 5.02 6.47
N MET A 64 0.01 6.21 6.89
CA MET A 64 -0.48 6.91 8.09
C MET A 64 -1.70 7.75 7.71
N ALA A 65 -2.86 7.10 7.63
CA ALA A 65 -4.08 7.72 7.13
C ALA A 65 -4.62 8.80 8.07
N GLY A 66 -4.82 9.99 7.51
CA GLY A 66 -5.28 11.17 8.21
C GLY A 66 -4.32 12.36 8.10
N GLY A 67 -3.24 12.25 7.32
CA GLY A 67 -2.31 13.35 7.09
C GLY A 67 -1.47 13.71 8.32
N PRO A 68 -0.41 12.94 8.64
CA PRO A 68 0.49 13.24 9.76
C PRO A 68 1.07 14.66 9.67
N SER A 69 1.04 15.39 10.77
CA SER A 69 1.65 16.72 10.80
C SER A 69 3.17 16.63 10.70
N HIS A 70 3.73 17.09 9.58
CA HIS A 70 5.18 17.19 9.40
C HIS A 70 5.81 18.09 10.46
N LEU A 71 5.08 19.12 10.95
CA LEU A 71 5.51 20.06 11.96
C LEU A 71 5.62 19.45 13.37
N GLU A 72 5.00 18.29 13.59
CA GLU A 72 5.06 17.53 14.83
C GLU A 72 5.94 16.28 14.71
N THR A 73 6.47 15.98 13.51
CA THR A 73 7.18 14.72 13.24
C THR A 73 8.60 14.91 12.73
N PHE A 74 8.80 15.50 11.54
CA PHE A 74 10.11 15.52 10.86
C PHE A 74 10.58 16.88 10.39
N ASP A 75 9.74 17.92 10.41
CA ASP A 75 10.05 19.25 9.89
C ASP A 75 9.93 20.33 10.94
N TYR A 76 10.94 20.45 11.80
CA TYR A 76 11.01 21.46 12.84
C TYR A 76 11.17 22.87 12.30
N LYS A 77 10.33 23.81 12.76
CA LYS A 77 10.35 25.22 12.35
C LYS A 77 10.51 26.14 13.56
N PRO A 78 11.71 26.65 13.84
CA PRO A 78 11.95 27.56 14.96
C PRO A 78 11.10 28.86 14.90
N THR A 79 10.79 29.32 13.69
CA THR A 79 9.94 30.51 13.47
C THR A 79 8.54 30.32 14.03
N LEU A 80 7.95 29.12 13.90
CA LEU A 80 6.65 28.83 14.50
C LEU A 80 6.68 28.92 16.02
N ALA A 81 7.75 28.43 16.65
CA ALA A 81 7.89 28.55 18.11
C ALA A 81 7.97 30.00 18.57
N LYS A 82 8.64 30.87 17.81
CA LYS A 82 8.78 32.31 18.12
C LYS A 82 7.49 33.10 17.88
N LEU A 83 6.67 32.66 16.95
CA LEU A 83 5.46 33.33 16.51
C LEU A 83 4.17 32.70 17.04
N ASP A 84 4.27 31.72 17.92
CA ASP A 84 3.12 31.01 18.48
C ASP A 84 2.04 31.96 18.99
N GLY A 85 0.79 31.75 18.60
CA GLY A 85 -0.38 32.56 18.92
C GLY A 85 -0.48 33.90 18.17
N LYS A 86 0.53 34.33 17.40
CA LYS A 86 0.47 35.56 16.59
C LYS A 86 -0.28 35.33 15.27
N ALA A 87 -0.73 36.42 14.65
CA ALA A 87 -1.35 36.34 13.31
C ALA A 87 -0.36 35.77 12.31
N MET A 88 -0.87 34.87 11.43
CA MET A 88 -0.10 34.36 10.30
C MET A 88 0.11 35.47 9.27
N PRO A 89 1.32 35.65 8.73
CA PRO A 89 1.56 36.67 7.73
C PRO A 89 0.74 36.45 6.44
N ASP A 90 0.08 37.51 5.96
CA ASP A 90 -0.69 37.46 4.71
C ASP A 90 0.17 37.08 3.50
N SER A 91 1.47 37.42 3.53
CA SER A 91 2.43 37.05 2.49
C SER A 91 2.54 35.54 2.26
N ILE A 92 2.17 34.72 3.26
CA ILE A 92 2.19 33.26 3.19
C ILE A 92 0.84 32.69 2.76
N THR A 93 -0.27 33.30 3.25
CA THR A 93 -1.61 32.70 3.13
C THR A 93 -2.55 33.36 2.14
N ALA A 94 -2.27 34.60 1.69
CA ALA A 94 -3.12 35.29 0.73
C ALA A 94 -3.26 34.51 -0.59
N GLY A 95 -4.51 34.25 -1.00
CA GLY A 95 -4.81 33.53 -2.23
C GLY A 95 -4.52 32.01 -2.20
N GLN A 96 -4.17 31.47 -1.03
CA GLN A 96 -3.87 30.03 -0.90
C GLN A 96 -5.12 29.21 -0.61
N PRO A 97 -5.17 27.93 -1.06
CA PRO A 97 -6.25 27.03 -0.71
C PRO A 97 -6.19 26.72 0.81
N ILE A 98 -7.30 26.96 1.46
CA ILE A 98 -7.49 26.69 2.89
C ILE A 98 -8.73 25.81 3.04
N ALA A 99 -8.66 24.74 3.83
CA ALA A 99 -9.76 23.81 4.02
C ALA A 99 -10.80 24.37 5.02
N GLN A 100 -10.72 24.01 6.30
CA GLN A 100 -11.73 24.37 7.29
C GLN A 100 -11.47 25.71 7.98
N LEU A 101 -10.28 26.30 7.81
CA LEU A 101 -9.92 27.61 8.34
C LEU A 101 -10.32 28.80 7.43
N GLN A 102 -10.98 28.53 6.31
CA GLN A 102 -11.41 29.58 5.37
C GLN A 102 -12.30 30.61 6.09
N GLY A 103 -11.97 31.92 5.93
CA GLY A 103 -12.72 33.02 6.53
C GLY A 103 -12.49 33.21 8.04
N LYS A 104 -11.56 32.50 8.64
CA LYS A 104 -11.18 32.64 10.05
C LYS A 104 -9.90 33.45 10.19
N GLU A 105 -9.69 34.03 11.40
CA GLU A 105 -8.40 34.61 11.76
C GLU A 105 -7.33 33.48 11.84
N LEU A 106 -6.28 33.59 11.03
CA LEU A 106 -5.23 32.60 10.93
C LEU A 106 -4.14 32.95 11.99
N LYS A 107 -4.00 32.07 12.99
CA LYS A 107 -2.96 32.19 14.02
C LYS A 107 -1.90 31.13 13.86
N VAL A 108 -0.65 31.53 14.01
CA VAL A 108 0.49 30.56 14.02
C VAL A 108 0.33 29.61 15.21
N MET A 109 0.57 28.36 15.00
CA MET A 109 0.68 27.34 16.03
C MET A 109 2.11 26.81 16.05
N GLY A 110 2.81 27.00 17.17
CA GLY A 110 4.16 26.48 17.38
C GLY A 110 4.19 24.94 17.38
N PRO A 111 5.39 24.33 17.22
CA PRO A 111 5.57 22.89 17.40
C PRO A 111 5.13 22.47 18.80
N GLN A 112 4.36 21.40 18.89
CA GLN A 112 3.81 20.89 20.15
C GLN A 112 4.71 19.85 20.81
N HIS A 113 5.75 19.40 20.11
CA HIS A 113 6.73 18.41 20.55
C HIS A 113 8.14 18.95 20.38
N GLU A 114 9.05 18.46 21.21
CA GLU A 114 10.47 18.72 21.10
C GLU A 114 11.09 17.90 19.96
N PHE A 115 12.13 18.46 19.35
CA PHE A 115 12.92 17.82 18.31
C PHE A 115 14.36 17.70 18.77
N THR A 116 14.96 16.55 18.50
CA THR A 116 16.37 16.29 18.82
C THR A 116 17.09 15.66 17.62
N PRO A 117 18.39 15.93 17.45
CA PRO A 117 19.21 15.21 16.49
C PRO A 117 19.24 13.72 16.81
N ARG A 118 19.07 12.86 15.80
CA ARG A 118 19.06 11.40 15.91
C ARG A 118 20.10 10.79 14.98
N GLY A 119 20.57 9.60 15.37
CA GLY A 119 21.60 8.87 14.62
C GLY A 119 22.95 9.61 14.56
N LYS A 120 23.87 9.05 13.79
CA LYS A 120 25.18 9.69 13.50
C LYS A 120 25.03 10.83 12.49
N SER A 121 24.02 10.75 11.64
CA SER A 121 23.66 11.78 10.67
C SER A 121 23.17 13.09 11.31
N GLY A 122 22.71 13.04 12.58
CA GLY A 122 22.13 14.20 13.23
C GLY A 122 20.76 14.61 12.67
N LEU A 123 20.03 13.69 12.02
CA LEU A 123 18.70 13.94 11.46
C LEU A 123 17.75 14.44 12.56
N LEU A 124 17.19 15.64 12.38
CA LEU A 124 16.33 16.27 13.35
C LEU A 124 14.93 15.64 13.31
N MET A 125 14.53 15.00 14.40
CA MET A 125 13.25 14.29 14.52
C MET A 125 12.55 14.64 15.83
N SER A 126 11.22 14.56 15.81
CA SER A 126 10.40 14.73 17.01
C SER A 126 10.64 13.61 18.02
N ASN A 127 10.63 13.97 19.30
CA ASN A 127 10.80 13.03 20.42
C ASN A 127 9.62 12.03 20.58
N VAL A 128 8.55 12.18 19.81
CA VAL A 128 7.46 11.17 19.76
C VAL A 128 7.90 9.86 19.12
N PHE A 129 9.03 9.86 18.40
CA PHE A 129 9.62 8.69 17.74
C PHE A 129 10.91 8.27 18.45
N GLU A 130 10.77 7.48 19.51
CA GLU A 130 11.92 7.00 20.30
C GLU A 130 12.64 5.85 19.61
N HIS A 131 11.89 4.90 19.02
CA HIS A 131 12.44 3.70 18.38
C HIS A 131 12.89 3.98 16.95
N ILE A 132 12.04 4.58 16.10
CA ILE A 132 12.41 4.98 14.74
C ILE A 132 13.61 5.93 14.76
N GLY A 133 13.68 6.84 15.73
CA GLY A 133 14.79 7.77 15.89
C GLY A 133 16.16 7.09 16.06
N GLN A 134 16.21 5.87 16.57
CA GLN A 134 17.46 5.08 16.66
C GLN A 134 17.93 4.56 15.29
N LEU A 135 17.04 4.55 14.30
CA LEU A 135 17.31 4.11 12.93
C LEU A 135 17.37 5.28 11.94
N ALA A 136 17.57 6.50 12.43
CA ALA A 136 17.63 7.71 11.59
C ALA A 136 18.66 7.59 10.46
N ASP A 137 19.77 6.88 10.69
CA ASP A 137 20.81 6.66 9.69
C ASP A 137 20.39 5.72 8.53
N GLU A 138 19.28 5.01 8.65
CA GLU A 138 18.70 4.17 7.60
C GLU A 138 17.65 4.92 6.75
N MET A 139 17.27 6.14 7.14
CA MET A 139 16.13 6.86 6.59
C MET A 139 16.56 8.02 5.71
N CYS A 140 15.83 8.25 4.62
CA CYS A 140 15.81 9.49 3.86
C CYS A 140 14.46 10.19 4.11
N VAL A 141 14.49 11.35 4.77
CA VAL A 141 13.27 12.13 5.05
C VAL A 141 13.08 13.20 3.99
N ILE A 142 12.06 13.07 3.15
CA ILE A 142 11.67 14.07 2.17
C ILE A 142 10.73 15.06 2.88
N LYS A 143 11.16 16.32 3.01
CA LYS A 143 10.41 17.38 3.71
C LYS A 143 9.58 18.26 2.78
N SER A 144 9.83 18.17 1.50
CA SER A 144 9.26 19.04 0.46
C SER A 144 8.15 18.41 -0.35
N MET A 145 7.50 17.35 0.19
CA MET A 145 6.35 16.73 -0.46
C MET A 145 5.21 17.73 -0.64
N HIS A 146 4.53 17.66 -1.80
CA HIS A 146 3.30 18.42 -2.05
C HIS A 146 2.34 17.62 -2.93
N THR A 147 1.05 17.97 -2.89
CA THR A 147 -0.04 17.30 -3.60
C THR A 147 -1.11 18.29 -4.03
N GLU A 148 -2.17 17.82 -4.67
CA GLU A 148 -3.23 18.63 -5.23
C GLU A 148 -4.57 18.53 -4.49
N GLN A 149 -4.73 17.51 -3.62
CA GLN A 149 -6.02 17.19 -2.99
C GLN A 149 -6.01 17.46 -1.50
N ILE A 150 -6.95 18.32 -1.03
CA ILE A 150 -7.00 18.79 0.36
C ILE A 150 -7.98 18.00 1.24
N ASN A 151 -8.80 17.11 0.66
CA ASN A 151 -9.73 16.25 1.38
C ASN A 151 -9.23 14.81 1.35
N HIS A 152 -9.41 14.05 2.44
CA HIS A 152 -8.84 12.70 2.61
C HIS A 152 -9.15 11.74 1.47
N ASP A 153 -10.43 11.58 1.09
CA ASP A 153 -10.81 10.58 0.09
C ASP A 153 -10.16 10.82 -1.29
N PRO A 154 -10.26 12.02 -1.91
CA PRO A 154 -9.54 12.29 -3.14
C PRO A 154 -8.02 12.32 -2.96
N ALA A 155 -7.50 12.71 -1.77
CA ALA A 155 -6.07 12.73 -1.49
C ALA A 155 -5.49 11.31 -1.39
N HIS A 156 -6.16 10.41 -0.67
CA HIS A 156 -5.79 8.99 -0.68
C HIS A 156 -5.84 8.39 -2.08
N THR A 157 -6.89 8.72 -2.85
CA THR A 157 -7.01 8.28 -4.25
C THR A 157 -5.82 8.80 -5.06
N PHE A 158 -5.50 10.09 -4.95
CA PHE A 158 -4.40 10.71 -5.66
C PHE A 158 -3.04 10.11 -5.28
N PHE A 159 -2.77 9.94 -3.98
CA PHE A 159 -1.53 9.35 -3.51
C PHE A 159 -1.32 7.93 -4.03
N ASN A 160 -2.39 7.15 -4.14
CA ASN A 160 -2.30 5.76 -4.57
C ASN A 160 -2.34 5.57 -6.10
N THR A 161 -2.90 6.50 -6.87
CA THR A 161 -3.19 6.31 -8.31
C THR A 161 -2.61 7.40 -9.22
N GLY A 162 -1.98 8.45 -8.66
CA GLY A 162 -1.47 9.61 -9.40
C GLY A 162 -2.56 10.57 -9.89
N THR A 163 -3.82 10.34 -9.53
CA THR A 163 -4.96 11.18 -9.93
C THR A 163 -6.12 11.07 -8.94
N ALA A 164 -6.95 12.11 -8.83
CA ALA A 164 -8.19 12.07 -8.04
C ALA A 164 -9.36 11.39 -8.79
N ILE A 165 -9.17 11.04 -10.06
CA ILE A 165 -10.21 10.42 -10.89
C ILE A 165 -10.35 8.94 -10.50
N SER A 166 -11.56 8.55 -10.09
CA SER A 166 -11.86 7.15 -9.77
C SER A 166 -11.71 6.22 -10.99
N GLY A 167 -11.40 4.93 -10.74
CA GLY A 167 -11.25 3.92 -11.78
C GLY A 167 -9.85 3.88 -12.41
N ARG A 168 -8.89 4.58 -11.84
CA ARG A 168 -7.48 4.47 -12.23
C ARG A 168 -6.76 3.40 -11.41
N PRO A 169 -5.79 2.69 -12.01
CA PRO A 169 -5.03 1.67 -11.29
C PRO A 169 -4.17 2.28 -10.19
N SER A 170 -4.10 1.58 -9.06
CA SER A 170 -3.21 1.94 -7.96
C SER A 170 -1.74 1.65 -8.27
N MET A 171 -0.82 2.30 -7.53
CA MET A 171 0.63 2.10 -7.69
C MET A 171 1.04 0.62 -7.54
N GLY A 172 0.46 -0.12 -6.59
CA GLY A 172 0.71 -1.57 -6.45
C GLY A 172 0.21 -2.36 -7.66
N SER A 173 -0.93 -1.99 -8.25
CA SER A 173 -1.44 -2.60 -9.49
C SER A 173 -0.52 -2.33 -10.69
N TRP A 174 0.04 -1.13 -10.82
CA TRP A 174 1.03 -0.80 -11.84
C TRP A 174 2.33 -1.58 -11.67
N VAL A 175 2.80 -1.74 -10.44
CA VAL A 175 3.99 -2.56 -10.13
C VAL A 175 3.77 -4.00 -10.55
N LEU A 176 2.62 -4.60 -10.20
CA LEU A 176 2.30 -5.97 -10.63
C LEU A 176 2.08 -6.10 -12.13
N TYR A 177 1.46 -5.11 -12.77
CA TYR A 177 1.32 -5.08 -14.22
C TYR A 177 2.69 -5.10 -14.90
N GLY A 178 3.64 -4.31 -14.43
CA GLY A 178 5.00 -4.28 -14.97
C GLY A 178 5.78 -5.56 -14.69
N LEU A 179 5.91 -5.95 -13.44
CA LEU A 179 6.87 -6.96 -12.99
C LEU A 179 6.25 -8.31 -12.60
N GLY A 180 4.93 -8.38 -12.42
CA GLY A 180 4.28 -9.58 -11.87
C GLY A 180 4.58 -9.79 -10.38
N ALA A 181 4.31 -10.99 -9.90
CA ALA A 181 4.58 -11.44 -8.53
C ALA A 181 5.77 -12.42 -8.51
N GLU A 182 6.50 -12.44 -7.39
CA GLU A 182 7.54 -13.45 -7.12
C GLU A 182 6.98 -14.69 -6.40
N THR A 183 5.76 -14.58 -5.88
CA THR A 183 5.05 -15.67 -5.21
C THR A 183 4.07 -16.36 -6.13
N GLU A 184 3.95 -17.68 -5.98
CA GLU A 184 2.96 -18.50 -6.70
C GLU A 184 1.74 -18.85 -5.85
N THR A 185 1.82 -18.64 -4.52
CA THR A 185 0.81 -19.11 -3.57
C THR A 185 0.07 -17.99 -2.85
N LEU A 186 0.49 -16.73 -3.05
CA LEU A 186 -0.11 -15.54 -2.48
C LEU A 186 -0.34 -14.48 -3.56
N PRO A 187 -1.29 -13.56 -3.38
CA PRO A 187 -1.40 -12.37 -4.22
C PRO A 187 -0.10 -11.55 -4.16
N GLY A 188 0.33 -11.04 -5.31
CA GLY A 188 1.54 -10.20 -5.37
C GLY A 188 1.37 -8.80 -4.76
N PHE A 189 0.12 -8.37 -4.54
CA PHE A 189 -0.23 -7.12 -3.85
C PHE A 189 -1.23 -7.40 -2.73
N ILE A 190 -0.81 -7.15 -1.49
CA ILE A 190 -1.62 -7.38 -0.28
C ILE A 190 -1.79 -6.07 0.49
N VAL A 191 -3.01 -5.87 1.00
CA VAL A 191 -3.40 -4.70 1.78
C VAL A 191 -3.81 -5.14 3.17
N LEU A 192 -3.24 -4.50 4.18
CA LEU A 192 -3.53 -4.69 5.59
C LEU A 192 -4.12 -3.41 6.17
N THR A 193 -5.07 -3.53 7.07
CA THR A 193 -5.65 -2.39 7.79
C THR A 193 -5.60 -2.69 9.27
N SER A 194 -4.87 -1.87 10.03
CA SER A 194 -4.74 -2.06 11.47
C SER A 194 -6.02 -1.71 12.21
N GLU A 195 -6.32 -2.48 13.24
CA GLU A 195 -7.29 -2.11 14.26
C GLU A 195 -6.74 -0.93 15.10
N GLY A 196 -7.63 -0.12 15.67
CA GLY A 196 -7.25 1.04 16.48
C GLY A 196 -7.06 2.32 15.67
N GLY A 197 -6.38 3.32 16.29
CA GLY A 197 -6.17 4.66 15.73
C GLY A 197 -7.36 5.62 15.88
N GLY A 198 -8.51 5.16 16.33
CA GLY A 198 -9.63 5.96 16.86
C GLY A 198 -10.51 6.67 15.85
N GLN A 199 -10.02 7.10 14.70
CA GLN A 199 -10.82 7.81 13.70
C GLN A 199 -11.11 6.96 12.45
N SER A 200 -12.33 7.13 11.93
CA SER A 200 -12.69 6.58 10.63
C SER A 200 -12.06 7.43 9.53
N GLN A 201 -11.12 6.85 8.77
CA GLN A 201 -10.58 7.47 7.55
C GLN A 201 -11.21 6.79 6.31
N PRO A 202 -11.33 7.49 5.17
CA PRO A 202 -11.97 6.97 3.97
C PRO A 202 -11.06 5.97 3.23
N ILE A 203 -10.61 4.92 3.93
CA ILE A 203 -9.83 3.84 3.37
C ILE A 203 -10.79 2.89 2.68
N SER A 204 -10.63 2.70 1.38
CA SER A 204 -11.52 1.91 0.55
C SER A 204 -10.78 1.20 -0.59
N SER A 205 -11.43 0.20 -1.19
CA SER A 205 -10.84 -0.62 -2.25
C SER A 205 -10.35 0.17 -3.47
N ARG A 206 -10.84 1.39 -3.72
CA ARG A 206 -10.35 2.21 -4.83
C ARG A 206 -8.88 2.60 -4.70
N GLN A 207 -8.31 2.53 -3.50
CA GLN A 207 -6.91 2.84 -3.22
C GLN A 207 -5.96 1.69 -3.58
N TRP A 208 -6.50 0.47 -3.81
CA TRP A 208 -5.74 -0.71 -4.26
C TRP A 208 -6.40 -1.46 -5.42
N HIS A 209 -7.35 -0.82 -6.08
CA HIS A 209 -8.05 -1.37 -7.24
C HIS A 209 -7.14 -1.39 -8.47
N SER A 210 -7.37 -2.37 -9.37
CA SER A 210 -6.68 -2.46 -10.66
C SER A 210 -7.16 -1.41 -11.68
N GLY A 211 -8.27 -0.72 -11.43
CA GLY A 211 -8.84 0.25 -12.35
C GLY A 211 -9.17 -0.38 -13.70
N PHE A 212 -8.61 0.18 -14.78
CA PHE A 212 -8.75 -0.36 -16.13
C PHE A 212 -7.72 -1.47 -16.47
N LEU A 213 -6.75 -1.74 -15.59
CA LEU A 213 -5.88 -2.92 -15.75
C LEU A 213 -6.67 -4.19 -15.42
N PRO A 214 -6.29 -5.36 -15.99
CA PRO A 214 -6.88 -6.64 -15.62
C PRO A 214 -6.93 -6.87 -14.12
N SER A 215 -8.05 -7.43 -13.64
CA SER A 215 -8.34 -7.55 -12.19
C SER A 215 -7.34 -8.43 -11.44
N ARG A 216 -6.54 -9.26 -12.12
CA ARG A 216 -5.45 -10.05 -11.53
C ARG A 216 -4.33 -9.20 -10.89
N TYR A 217 -4.23 -7.92 -11.24
CA TYR A 217 -3.24 -7.00 -10.68
C TYR A 217 -3.76 -6.21 -9.48
N GLN A 218 -5.00 -6.44 -9.08
CA GLN A 218 -5.64 -5.78 -7.95
C GLN A 218 -5.03 -6.20 -6.63
N GLY A 219 -4.95 -5.26 -5.68
CA GLY A 219 -4.61 -5.56 -4.29
C GLY A 219 -5.69 -6.38 -3.61
N VAL A 220 -5.27 -7.35 -2.81
CA VAL A 220 -6.15 -8.19 -2.01
C VAL A 220 -6.04 -7.77 -0.56
N GLN A 221 -7.16 -7.32 0.01
CA GLN A 221 -7.20 -6.99 1.43
C GLN A 221 -7.24 -8.28 2.25
N MET A 222 -6.31 -8.39 3.20
CA MET A 222 -6.33 -9.39 4.24
C MET A 222 -6.80 -8.77 5.55
N HIS A 223 -7.70 -9.46 6.25
CA HIS A 223 -8.16 -9.03 7.56
C HIS A 223 -7.09 -9.33 8.61
N SER A 224 -6.87 -8.36 9.49
CA SER A 224 -5.87 -8.46 10.55
C SER A 224 -6.35 -9.25 11.76
N THR A 225 -7.67 -9.50 11.84
CA THR A 225 -8.33 -10.28 12.90
C THR A 225 -9.30 -11.28 12.29
N GLY A 226 -9.55 -12.37 12.99
CA GLY A 226 -10.47 -13.42 12.54
C GLY A 226 -9.93 -14.19 11.33
N SER A 227 -10.78 -14.47 10.33
CA SER A 227 -10.34 -15.13 9.09
C SER A 227 -9.62 -14.13 8.20
N PRO A 228 -8.33 -14.31 7.89
CA PRO A 228 -7.55 -13.36 7.09
C PRO A 228 -8.12 -13.11 5.70
N VAL A 229 -8.73 -14.13 5.11
CA VAL A 229 -9.42 -14.06 3.83
C VAL A 229 -10.76 -14.79 3.96
N HIS A 230 -11.83 -14.12 3.57
CA HIS A 230 -13.15 -14.74 3.59
C HIS A 230 -13.21 -15.95 2.66
N TYR A 231 -13.84 -17.03 3.15
CA TYR A 231 -14.06 -18.27 2.39
C TYR A 231 -12.76 -18.98 1.92
N VAL A 232 -11.63 -18.70 2.56
CA VAL A 232 -10.38 -19.39 2.25
C VAL A 232 -10.40 -20.85 2.66
N GLN A 233 -11.20 -21.21 3.69
CA GLN A 233 -11.35 -22.58 4.14
C GLN A 233 -12.42 -23.34 3.33
N ASN A 234 -12.21 -24.65 3.17
CA ASN A 234 -13.21 -25.50 2.56
C ASN A 234 -14.50 -25.51 3.39
N PRO A 235 -15.69 -25.61 2.75
CA PRO A 235 -16.91 -25.87 3.45
C PRO A 235 -16.82 -27.17 4.28
N ALA A 236 -17.57 -27.24 5.39
CA ALA A 236 -17.60 -28.44 6.21
C ALA A 236 -17.96 -29.70 5.39
N GLY A 237 -17.16 -30.76 5.51
CA GLY A 237 -17.33 -32.01 4.79
C GLY A 237 -16.73 -32.03 3.37
N VAL A 238 -16.10 -30.95 2.91
CA VAL A 238 -15.39 -30.92 1.62
C VAL A 238 -13.89 -31.09 1.86
N THR A 239 -13.32 -32.14 1.28
CA THR A 239 -11.87 -32.37 1.34
C THR A 239 -11.11 -31.45 0.37
N THR A 240 -9.81 -31.25 0.62
CA THR A 240 -8.94 -30.47 -0.29
C THR A 240 -8.94 -31.06 -1.72
N GLN A 241 -8.96 -32.39 -1.85
CA GLN A 241 -9.03 -33.05 -3.15
C GLN A 241 -10.35 -32.73 -3.87
N GLN A 242 -11.49 -32.83 -3.18
CA GLN A 242 -12.78 -32.48 -3.77
C GLN A 242 -12.83 -31.01 -4.21
N GLN A 243 -12.24 -30.12 -3.42
CA GLN A 243 -12.14 -28.71 -3.79
C GLN A 243 -11.27 -28.52 -5.02
N ARG A 244 -10.13 -29.23 -5.11
CA ARG A 244 -9.26 -29.25 -6.30
C ARG A 244 -10.05 -29.69 -7.54
N ASP A 245 -10.75 -30.80 -7.43
CA ASP A 245 -11.56 -31.35 -8.54
C ASP A 245 -12.61 -30.32 -9.03
N VAL A 246 -13.22 -29.56 -8.12
CA VAL A 246 -14.15 -28.49 -8.48
C VAL A 246 -13.45 -27.35 -9.21
N VAL A 247 -12.29 -26.90 -8.71
CA VAL A 247 -11.51 -25.84 -9.36
C VAL A 247 -11.07 -26.27 -10.78
N ASP A 248 -10.60 -27.49 -10.92
CA ASP A 248 -10.18 -28.05 -12.22
C ASP A 248 -11.34 -28.15 -13.21
N ALA A 249 -12.50 -28.63 -12.75
CA ALA A 249 -13.70 -28.71 -13.57
C ALA A 249 -14.20 -27.34 -14.04
N VAL A 250 -14.24 -26.35 -13.12
CA VAL A 250 -14.65 -24.98 -13.44
C VAL A 250 -13.65 -24.34 -14.40
N SER A 251 -12.35 -24.58 -14.18
CA SER A 251 -11.28 -24.07 -15.04
C SER A 251 -11.42 -24.65 -16.46
N ARG A 252 -11.64 -25.96 -16.58
CA ARG A 252 -11.83 -26.62 -17.87
C ARG A 252 -13.01 -26.07 -18.65
N ILE A 253 -14.18 -25.95 -18.00
CA ILE A 253 -15.39 -25.42 -18.64
C ILE A 253 -15.18 -23.98 -19.13
N ASN A 254 -14.54 -23.13 -18.33
CA ASN A 254 -14.30 -21.75 -18.71
C ASN A 254 -13.21 -21.63 -19.80
N SER A 255 -12.18 -22.48 -19.81
CA SER A 255 -11.19 -22.53 -20.90
C SER A 255 -11.84 -22.87 -22.23
N ILE A 256 -12.69 -23.92 -22.28
CA ILE A 256 -13.45 -24.29 -23.50
C ILE A 256 -14.32 -23.10 -23.98
N ARG A 257 -14.95 -22.41 -23.04
CA ARG A 257 -15.75 -21.21 -23.37
C ARG A 257 -14.88 -20.07 -23.90
N ASN A 258 -13.68 -19.89 -23.35
CA ASN A 258 -12.76 -18.83 -23.74
C ASN A 258 -12.15 -19.06 -25.14
N GLU A 259 -12.01 -20.32 -25.59
CA GLU A 259 -11.61 -20.64 -26.97
C GLU A 259 -12.54 -19.97 -28.02
N THR A 260 -13.81 -19.75 -27.66
CA THR A 260 -14.79 -19.09 -28.53
C THR A 260 -14.93 -17.61 -28.27
N LEU A 261 -14.89 -17.18 -26.99
CA LEU A 261 -15.16 -15.80 -26.60
C LEU A 261 -13.91 -14.91 -26.67
N MET A 262 -12.71 -15.50 -26.48
CA MET A 262 -11.41 -14.80 -26.42
C MET A 262 -11.46 -13.60 -25.49
N ASP A 263 -12.10 -13.77 -24.31
CA ASP A 263 -12.28 -12.72 -23.28
C ASP A 263 -11.18 -12.84 -22.24
N PRO A 264 -10.25 -11.84 -22.14
CA PRO A 264 -9.15 -11.85 -21.17
C PRO A 264 -9.61 -11.91 -19.70
N GLU A 265 -10.84 -11.48 -19.39
CA GLU A 265 -11.39 -11.55 -18.03
C GLU A 265 -11.72 -13.01 -17.62
N ILE A 266 -11.96 -13.89 -18.56
CA ILE A 266 -12.12 -15.31 -18.27
C ILE A 266 -10.80 -15.90 -17.76
N ASP A 267 -9.68 -15.61 -18.40
CA ASP A 267 -8.35 -16.06 -17.96
C ASP A 267 -8.00 -15.46 -16.59
N THR A 268 -8.35 -14.19 -16.35
CA THR A 268 -8.17 -13.55 -15.06
C THR A 268 -8.99 -14.25 -13.95
N ARG A 269 -10.23 -14.64 -14.22
CA ARG A 269 -11.06 -15.40 -13.26
C ARG A 269 -10.51 -16.79 -13.00
N LEU A 270 -10.00 -17.47 -14.01
CA LEU A 270 -9.35 -18.79 -13.86
C LEU A 270 -8.12 -18.68 -12.95
N ALA A 271 -7.26 -17.71 -13.21
CA ALA A 271 -6.11 -17.42 -12.34
C ALA A 271 -6.53 -17.08 -10.90
N GLY A 272 -7.65 -16.36 -10.74
CA GLY A 272 -8.22 -16.03 -9.42
C GLY A 272 -8.71 -17.27 -8.65
N TYR A 273 -9.36 -18.22 -9.30
CA TYR A 273 -9.78 -19.48 -8.67
C TYR A 273 -8.59 -20.34 -8.24
N GLU A 274 -7.58 -20.45 -9.11
CA GLU A 274 -6.35 -21.17 -8.80
C GLU A 274 -5.61 -20.52 -7.62
N MET A 275 -5.52 -19.18 -7.60
CA MET A 275 -4.91 -18.47 -6.48
C MET A 275 -5.68 -18.68 -5.18
N ALA A 276 -7.01 -18.56 -5.20
CA ALA A 276 -7.84 -18.80 -4.02
C ALA A 276 -7.63 -20.21 -3.45
N PHE A 277 -7.48 -21.22 -4.33
CA PHE A 277 -7.18 -22.58 -3.91
C PHE A 277 -5.78 -22.69 -3.27
N ARG A 278 -4.74 -22.08 -3.88
CA ARG A 278 -3.38 -22.10 -3.32
C ARG A 278 -3.30 -21.37 -1.97
N MET A 279 -4.05 -20.29 -1.82
CA MET A 279 -4.15 -19.56 -0.56
C MET A 279 -4.73 -20.38 0.60
N GLN A 280 -5.52 -21.43 0.32
CA GLN A 280 -6.06 -22.31 1.37
C GLN A 280 -4.98 -22.99 2.22
N ALA A 281 -3.84 -23.30 1.60
CA ALA A 281 -2.70 -23.88 2.31
C ALA A 281 -1.76 -22.82 2.89
N SER A 282 -1.47 -21.76 2.11
CA SER A 282 -0.43 -20.78 2.44
C SER A 282 -0.87 -19.71 3.46
N VAL A 283 -2.15 -19.30 3.45
CA VAL A 283 -2.64 -18.25 4.36
C VAL A 283 -2.65 -18.68 5.82
N PRO A 284 -3.13 -19.89 6.20
CA PRO A 284 -3.06 -20.33 7.59
C PRO A 284 -1.62 -20.35 8.14
N GLU A 285 -0.66 -20.87 7.37
CA GLU A 285 0.75 -20.90 7.76
C GLU A 285 1.33 -19.48 7.89
N LEU A 286 1.00 -18.59 6.96
CA LEU A 286 1.42 -17.19 6.98
C LEU A 286 0.94 -16.47 8.24
N THR A 287 -0.30 -16.67 8.64
CA THR A 287 -0.96 -15.96 9.76
C THR A 287 -0.74 -16.60 11.10
N GLU A 288 -0.17 -17.84 11.15
CA GLU A 288 0.23 -18.50 12.40
C GLU A 288 1.50 -17.83 12.95
N MET A 289 1.32 -16.65 13.55
CA MET A 289 2.43 -15.84 14.09
C MET A 289 2.88 -16.31 15.49
N SER A 290 2.12 -17.18 16.15
CA SER A 290 2.52 -17.77 17.44
C SER A 290 3.75 -18.68 17.33
N SER A 291 4.09 -19.11 16.10
CA SER A 291 5.31 -19.84 15.79
C SER A 291 6.59 -18.98 15.78
N GLU A 292 6.45 -17.66 15.80
CA GLU A 292 7.60 -16.74 15.85
C GLU A 292 8.31 -16.83 17.21
N PRO A 293 9.63 -16.76 17.24
CA PRO A 293 10.37 -16.69 18.50
C PRO A 293 9.93 -15.52 19.37
N GLN A 294 9.82 -15.70 20.68
CA GLN A 294 9.38 -14.66 21.61
C GLN A 294 10.16 -13.35 21.45
N ARG A 295 11.48 -13.41 21.23
CA ARG A 295 12.32 -12.22 20.95
C ARG A 295 11.85 -11.39 19.76
N ILE A 296 11.23 -12.03 18.76
CA ILE A 296 10.67 -11.33 17.58
C ILE A 296 9.34 -10.68 17.96
N LEU A 297 8.48 -11.38 18.68
CA LEU A 297 7.24 -10.80 19.20
C LEU A 297 7.52 -9.60 20.10
N ASP A 298 8.51 -9.70 20.98
CA ASP A 298 8.95 -8.61 21.87
C ASP A 298 9.54 -7.43 21.07
N LEU A 299 10.34 -7.72 20.03
CA LEU A 299 10.92 -6.71 19.15
C LEU A 299 9.83 -5.84 18.50
N TYR A 300 8.80 -6.47 17.95
CA TYR A 300 7.65 -5.77 17.34
C TYR A 300 6.70 -5.18 18.39
N GLY A 301 6.73 -5.69 19.62
CA GLY A 301 5.77 -5.33 20.66
C GLY A 301 4.36 -5.77 20.32
N CYS A 302 4.19 -6.93 19.66
CA CYS A 302 2.92 -7.40 19.18
C CYS A 302 2.43 -8.65 19.90
N THR A 303 1.10 -8.78 19.99
CA THR A 303 0.41 -10.03 20.31
C THR A 303 -0.09 -10.64 19.00
N PRO A 304 0.27 -11.90 18.67
CA PRO A 304 -0.16 -12.54 17.43
C PRO A 304 -1.68 -12.45 17.22
N GLY A 305 -2.10 -11.95 16.07
CA GLY A 305 -3.51 -11.90 15.66
C GLY A 305 -4.39 -10.85 16.35
N ASP A 306 -3.81 -9.90 17.09
CA ASP A 306 -4.55 -8.81 17.76
C ASP A 306 -5.01 -7.69 16.80
N GLY A 307 -4.63 -7.77 15.52
CA GLY A 307 -4.98 -6.78 14.50
C GLY A 307 -4.26 -5.43 14.65
N SER A 308 -3.37 -5.29 15.62
CA SER A 308 -2.60 -4.06 15.83
C SER A 308 -1.69 -3.72 14.65
N PHE A 309 -1.21 -2.48 14.60
CA PHE A 309 -0.19 -2.09 13.65
C PHE A 309 1.08 -2.94 13.80
N ALA A 310 1.43 -3.29 15.02
CA ALA A 310 2.59 -4.13 15.33
C ALA A 310 2.45 -5.54 14.76
N SER A 311 1.30 -6.17 14.97
CA SER A 311 0.99 -7.48 14.38
C SER A 311 1.01 -7.44 12.86
N ASN A 312 0.49 -6.36 12.25
CA ASN A 312 0.52 -6.17 10.81
C ASN A 312 1.92 -5.88 10.25
N CYS A 313 2.79 -5.20 10.98
CA CYS A 313 4.20 -5.05 10.58
C CYS A 313 4.92 -6.40 10.55
N LEU A 314 4.70 -7.25 11.56
CA LEU A 314 5.23 -8.61 11.58
C LEU A 314 4.67 -9.44 10.40
N LEU A 315 3.37 -9.33 10.12
CA LEU A 315 2.74 -9.99 8.97
C LEU A 315 3.31 -9.46 7.65
N ALA A 316 3.56 -8.16 7.52
CA ALA A 316 4.19 -7.56 6.33
C ALA A 316 5.59 -8.13 6.08
N ARG A 317 6.40 -8.33 7.13
CA ARG A 317 7.70 -9.00 7.00
C ARG A 317 7.53 -10.45 6.50
N ARG A 318 6.59 -11.22 7.06
CA ARG A 318 6.32 -12.61 6.65
C ARG A 318 5.81 -12.70 5.21
N LEU A 319 5.00 -11.73 4.77
CA LEU A 319 4.57 -11.59 3.37
C LEU A 319 5.75 -11.31 2.44
N ALA A 320 6.64 -10.39 2.85
CA ALA A 320 7.84 -10.05 2.11
C ALA A 320 8.78 -11.26 1.93
N GLU A 321 8.96 -12.09 2.97
CA GLU A 321 9.72 -13.35 2.92
C GLU A 321 9.15 -14.34 1.91
N ARG A 322 7.82 -14.32 1.69
CA ARG A 322 7.12 -15.21 0.75
C ARG A 322 6.97 -14.63 -0.65
N GLY A 323 7.69 -13.54 -0.96
CA GLY A 323 7.74 -12.96 -2.30
C GLY A 323 6.54 -12.08 -2.67
N VAL A 324 5.76 -11.58 -1.70
CA VAL A 324 4.76 -10.55 -1.97
C VAL A 324 5.47 -9.27 -2.38
N ARG A 325 5.17 -8.77 -3.58
CA ARG A 325 5.90 -7.65 -4.19
C ARG A 325 5.46 -6.28 -3.68
N PHE A 326 4.18 -6.10 -3.40
CA PHE A 326 3.65 -4.84 -2.88
C PHE A 326 2.78 -5.11 -1.65
N ILE A 327 3.16 -4.53 -0.51
CA ILE A 327 2.45 -4.66 0.75
C ILE A 327 2.09 -3.26 1.22
N GLN A 328 0.80 -3.01 1.41
CA GLN A 328 0.30 -1.73 1.88
C GLN A 328 -0.39 -1.90 3.22
N LEU A 329 0.08 -1.18 4.23
CA LEU A 329 -0.42 -1.24 5.59
C LEU A 329 -0.98 0.11 6.00
N TYR A 330 -2.28 0.17 6.29
CA TYR A 330 -2.95 1.37 6.75
C TYR A 330 -3.05 1.41 8.26
N HIS A 331 -2.64 2.56 8.84
CA HIS A 331 -2.88 2.93 10.22
C HIS A 331 -3.68 4.24 10.27
N ARG A 332 -4.84 4.23 10.92
CA ARG A 332 -5.75 5.39 11.06
C ARG A 332 -5.35 6.29 12.21
N GLY A 333 -6.05 7.43 12.33
CA GLY A 333 -5.99 8.29 13.52
C GLY A 333 -5.00 9.45 13.43
N TRP A 334 -4.54 9.83 12.23
CA TRP A 334 -3.61 10.94 12.05
C TRP A 334 -4.28 12.28 11.73
N ASP A 335 -5.62 12.32 11.69
CA ASP A 335 -6.42 13.52 11.40
C ASP A 335 -6.68 14.37 12.65
N HIS A 336 -5.67 15.12 13.09
CA HIS A 336 -5.71 15.84 14.35
C HIS A 336 -6.20 17.30 14.19
N HIS A 337 -7.49 17.51 13.92
CA HIS A 337 -8.14 18.82 13.94
C HIS A 337 -8.27 19.43 15.34
N GLY A 338 -8.09 18.65 16.39
CA GLY A 338 -8.06 19.05 17.77
C GLY A 338 -7.10 18.18 18.58
N GLY A 339 -6.55 18.75 19.66
CA GLY A 339 -5.67 18.01 20.58
C GLY A 339 -4.41 17.43 19.91
N VAL A 340 -3.81 18.13 18.95
CA VAL A 340 -2.70 17.63 18.14
C VAL A 340 -1.54 17.10 18.97
N LYS A 341 -1.20 17.77 20.09
CA LYS A 341 -0.14 17.34 21.00
C LYS A 341 -0.36 15.92 21.52
N LYS A 342 -1.51 15.66 22.13
CA LYS A 342 -1.85 14.34 22.66
C LYS A 342 -2.11 13.33 21.55
N GLY A 343 -2.76 13.77 20.47
CA GLY A 343 -3.12 12.94 19.34
C GLY A 343 -1.89 12.35 18.67
N VAL A 344 -0.93 13.20 18.28
CA VAL A 344 0.32 12.75 17.63
C VAL A 344 1.13 11.84 18.55
N ALA A 345 1.27 12.18 19.84
CA ALA A 345 1.97 11.32 20.79
C ALA A 345 1.32 9.93 20.91
N THR A 346 -0.02 9.87 20.91
CA THR A 346 -0.76 8.60 21.01
C THR A 346 -0.60 7.76 19.74
N THR A 347 -0.79 8.35 18.56
CA THR A 347 -0.68 7.60 17.30
C THR A 347 0.76 7.21 16.98
N ALA A 348 1.73 8.08 17.28
CA ALA A 348 3.15 7.77 17.15
C ALA A 348 3.54 6.55 18.00
N LYS A 349 3.11 6.51 19.27
CA LYS A 349 3.37 5.36 20.16
C LYS A 349 2.86 4.02 19.61
N LEU A 350 1.75 4.03 18.85
CA LEU A 350 1.19 2.82 18.27
C LEU A 350 2.03 2.27 17.09
N VAL A 351 2.81 3.13 16.44
CA VAL A 351 3.54 2.76 15.21
C VAL A 351 5.05 2.75 15.36
N ASP A 352 5.61 3.45 16.34
CA ASP A 352 7.04 3.73 16.47
C ASP A 352 7.86 2.44 16.62
N GLN A 353 7.60 1.65 17.65
CA GLN A 353 8.34 0.41 17.93
C GLN A 353 8.23 -0.58 16.77
N ALA A 354 7.04 -0.81 16.27
CA ALA A 354 6.81 -1.80 15.23
C ALA A 354 7.42 -1.40 13.87
N THR A 355 7.43 -0.10 13.54
CA THR A 355 8.12 0.40 12.36
C THR A 355 9.63 0.20 12.46
N ALA A 356 10.21 0.53 13.62
CA ALA A 356 11.62 0.29 13.89
C ALA A 356 11.97 -1.21 13.85
N ALA A 357 11.13 -2.05 14.43
CA ALA A 357 11.27 -3.50 14.41
C ALA A 357 11.28 -4.06 12.99
N LEU A 358 10.37 -3.57 12.13
CA LEU A 358 10.29 -3.98 10.72
C LEU A 358 11.61 -3.68 9.98
N ILE A 359 12.17 -2.47 10.14
CA ILE A 359 13.45 -2.10 9.53
C ILE A 359 14.58 -3.00 10.05
N GLN A 360 14.66 -3.19 11.38
CA GLN A 360 15.70 -4.01 12.01
C GLN A 360 15.61 -5.48 11.61
N ASP A 361 14.42 -6.07 11.60
CA ASP A 361 14.21 -7.47 11.27
C ASP A 361 14.53 -7.74 9.79
N LEU A 362 14.09 -6.86 8.87
CA LEU A 362 14.46 -6.93 7.46
C LEU A 362 15.99 -6.79 7.27
N LYS A 363 16.64 -5.89 8.00
CA LYS A 363 18.10 -5.72 7.96
C LYS A 363 18.83 -6.96 8.47
N GLN A 364 18.42 -7.53 9.60
CA GLN A 364 19.01 -8.75 10.17
C GLN A 364 18.87 -9.96 9.25
N ARG A 365 17.80 -9.99 8.42
CA ARG A 365 17.55 -11.06 7.44
C ARG A 365 18.22 -10.82 6.09
N GLY A 366 18.94 -9.70 5.90
CA GLY A 366 19.52 -9.31 4.62
C GLY A 366 18.48 -8.99 3.55
N MET A 367 17.27 -8.58 3.97
CA MET A 367 16.15 -8.26 3.09
C MET A 367 15.93 -6.76 2.90
N LEU A 368 16.51 -5.92 3.77
CA LEU A 368 16.34 -4.48 3.69
C LEU A 368 16.94 -3.91 2.39
N GLU A 369 18.05 -4.51 1.93
CA GLU A 369 18.76 -4.07 0.72
C GLU A 369 17.95 -4.22 -0.57
N ASP A 370 16.94 -5.11 -0.60
CA ASP A 370 16.06 -5.33 -1.74
C ASP A 370 14.58 -5.02 -1.44
N THR A 371 14.33 -4.30 -0.33
CA THR A 371 12.99 -3.85 0.08
C THR A 371 12.97 -2.34 0.23
N LEU A 372 12.03 -1.68 -0.43
CA LEU A 372 11.73 -0.26 -0.20
C LEU A 372 10.64 -0.16 0.87
N ILE A 373 10.96 0.50 1.98
CA ILE A 373 9.96 0.88 2.99
C ILE A 373 9.61 2.35 2.78
N VAL A 374 8.33 2.65 2.73
CA VAL A 374 7.79 4.02 2.60
C VAL A 374 6.87 4.28 3.78
N TRP A 375 7.03 5.42 4.44
CA TRP A 375 6.16 5.87 5.51
C TRP A 375 5.66 7.27 5.21
N GLY A 376 4.36 7.48 5.25
CA GLY A 376 3.77 8.80 5.02
C GLY A 376 2.25 8.73 4.98
N GLY A 377 1.64 9.90 4.85
CA GLY A 377 0.20 10.05 4.66
C GLY A 377 -0.13 10.73 3.33
N GLU A 378 -1.40 10.99 3.13
CA GLU A 378 -1.94 11.55 1.89
C GLU A 378 -1.67 13.04 1.70
N PHE A 379 -1.40 13.79 2.78
CA PHE A 379 -1.01 15.21 2.82
C PHE A 379 -0.48 15.58 4.23
N GLY A 380 -0.20 16.86 4.46
CA GLY A 380 0.29 17.40 5.73
C GLY A 380 -0.74 18.23 6.49
N ARG A 381 -0.25 19.06 7.42
CA ARG A 381 -1.05 19.91 8.29
C ARG A 381 -0.57 21.34 8.26
N THR A 382 -1.53 22.29 8.39
CA THR A 382 -1.21 23.72 8.39
C THR A 382 -0.33 24.13 9.58
N PRO A 383 0.55 25.14 9.40
CA PRO A 383 1.21 25.79 10.53
C PRO A 383 0.25 26.67 11.35
N MET A 384 -1.00 26.82 10.91
CA MET A 384 -2.03 27.59 11.61
C MET A 384 -2.83 26.71 12.56
N ALA A 385 -3.25 27.29 13.67
CA ALA A 385 -4.08 26.65 14.66
C ALA A 385 -5.53 26.47 14.17
N GLN A 386 -6.07 25.27 14.32
CA GLN A 386 -7.49 25.00 14.29
C GLN A 386 -7.92 24.59 15.70
N GLY A 387 -8.23 25.55 16.54
CA GLY A 387 -8.38 25.32 17.99
C GLY A 387 -7.08 24.75 18.58
N SER A 388 -7.13 23.54 19.12
CA SER A 388 -5.95 22.82 19.64
C SER A 388 -5.32 21.85 18.66
N GLY A 389 -5.67 21.90 17.39
CA GLY A 389 -5.16 21.06 16.32
C GLY A 389 -4.76 21.86 15.07
N ARG A 390 -4.61 21.17 13.96
CA ARG A 390 -4.17 21.74 12.69
C ARG A 390 -5.10 21.28 11.55
N ASP A 391 -5.36 22.18 10.59
CA ASP A 391 -6.16 21.91 9.41
C ASP A 391 -5.36 21.13 8.34
N HIS A 392 -6.03 20.64 7.31
CA HIS A 392 -5.42 19.96 6.15
C HIS A 392 -4.49 20.90 5.38
N HIS A 393 -3.38 20.36 4.88
CA HIS A 393 -2.43 21.12 4.09
C HIS A 393 -1.78 20.29 2.99
N ILE A 394 -1.70 20.87 1.78
CA ILE A 394 -1.25 20.16 0.58
C ILE A 394 0.08 20.64 0.02
N LYS A 395 0.59 21.80 0.47
CA LYS A 395 1.77 22.45 -0.13
C LYS A 395 3.08 22.13 0.57
N GLY A 396 3.02 21.48 1.71
CA GLY A 396 4.18 21.02 2.47
C GLY A 396 3.80 19.85 3.36
N PHE A 397 4.46 18.71 3.19
CA PHE A 397 4.39 17.57 4.10
C PHE A 397 5.63 16.71 4.01
N SER A 398 5.78 15.77 4.94
CA SER A 398 6.93 14.88 4.98
C SER A 398 6.54 13.45 4.70
N LEU A 399 7.40 12.77 3.97
CA LEU A 399 7.43 11.34 3.74
C LEU A 399 8.85 10.85 4.00
N TRP A 400 9.05 9.64 4.48
CA TRP A 400 10.37 9.06 4.48
C TRP A 400 10.42 7.70 3.79
N MET A 401 11.60 7.39 3.26
CA MET A 401 11.93 6.12 2.63
C MET A 401 13.13 5.49 3.35
N ALA A 402 13.17 4.15 3.38
CA ALA A 402 14.31 3.39 3.87
C ALA A 402 14.48 2.10 3.06
N GLY A 403 15.69 1.56 3.04
CA GLY A 403 16.00 0.29 2.40
C GLY A 403 16.68 0.42 1.06
N GLY A 404 16.59 -0.59 0.23
CA GLY A 404 17.43 -0.76 -0.95
C GLY A 404 17.39 0.40 -1.93
N GLY A 405 18.58 0.87 -2.31
CA GLY A 405 18.76 1.93 -3.27
C GLY A 405 18.45 3.35 -2.78
N VAL A 406 18.09 3.52 -1.49
CA VAL A 406 17.84 4.83 -0.86
C VAL A 406 19.03 5.24 -0.01
N ARG A 407 19.44 6.50 -0.09
CA ARG A 407 20.46 7.06 0.81
C ARG A 407 19.89 7.24 2.20
N GLY A 408 20.41 6.51 3.17
CA GLY A 408 20.05 6.69 4.58
C GLY A 408 20.76 7.88 5.23
N GLY A 409 20.24 8.32 6.37
CA GLY A 409 20.84 9.36 7.20
C GLY A 409 20.75 10.78 6.64
N MET A 410 19.74 11.08 5.82
CA MET A 410 19.61 12.40 5.22
C MET A 410 18.18 12.94 5.23
N SER A 411 18.06 14.25 5.08
CA SER A 411 16.79 14.89 4.68
C SER A 411 16.96 15.52 3.30
N TYR A 412 15.88 15.47 2.51
CA TYR A 412 15.83 16.01 1.16
C TYR A 412 14.72 17.06 1.03
N GLY A 413 15.04 18.17 0.36
CA GLY A 413 14.16 19.30 0.18
C GLY A 413 13.79 20.02 1.45
N GLN A 414 13.18 21.19 1.31
CA GLN A 414 12.77 22.02 2.45
C GLN A 414 11.41 22.68 2.21
N THR A 415 10.67 22.88 3.29
CA THR A 415 9.57 23.83 3.32
C THR A 415 10.07 25.21 3.78
N ASP A 416 9.28 26.25 3.57
CA ASP A 416 9.56 27.61 4.04
C ASP A 416 9.72 27.67 5.58
N GLU A 417 10.05 28.85 6.11
CA GLU A 417 10.28 29.04 7.54
C GLU A 417 9.05 28.76 8.42
N PHE A 418 7.85 28.70 7.82
CA PHE A 418 6.60 28.34 8.50
C PHE A 418 6.24 26.86 8.30
N GLY A 419 6.89 26.16 7.38
CA GLY A 419 6.48 24.82 6.97
C GLY A 419 5.21 24.80 6.12
N TYR A 420 4.91 25.92 5.45
CA TYR A 420 3.70 26.06 4.64
C TYR A 420 3.93 25.62 3.19
N ASN A 421 4.93 26.17 2.52
CA ASN A 421 5.22 25.80 1.12
C ASN A 421 6.48 24.97 1.04
N ALA A 422 6.48 23.92 0.22
CA ALA A 422 7.70 23.32 -0.27
C ALA A 422 8.42 24.34 -1.17
N VAL A 423 9.66 24.69 -0.85
CA VAL A 423 10.39 25.79 -1.51
C VAL A 423 11.71 25.35 -2.15
N GLU A 424 12.37 24.33 -1.60
CA GLU A 424 13.63 23.81 -2.09
C GLU A 424 13.44 22.32 -2.43
N ASP A 425 13.94 21.89 -3.59
CA ASP A 425 13.86 20.50 -4.06
C ASP A 425 12.46 19.92 -3.88
N ARG A 426 11.49 20.58 -4.48
CA ARG A 426 10.07 20.26 -4.32
C ARG A 426 9.77 18.90 -4.92
N VAL A 427 9.09 18.04 -4.14
CA VAL A 427 8.73 16.68 -4.54
C VAL A 427 7.20 16.56 -4.65
N HIS A 428 6.70 16.39 -5.85
CA HIS A 428 5.31 16.05 -6.07
C HIS A 428 5.05 14.55 -5.81
N VAL A 429 3.82 14.18 -5.48
CA VAL A 429 3.45 12.75 -5.33
C VAL A 429 3.81 11.93 -6.57
N ARG A 430 3.74 12.51 -7.77
CA ARG A 430 4.14 11.83 -9.03
C ARG A 430 5.66 11.58 -9.12
N ASP A 431 6.48 12.46 -8.54
CA ASP A 431 7.94 12.27 -8.47
C ASP A 431 8.29 11.11 -7.53
N PHE A 432 7.56 11.01 -6.40
CA PHE A 432 7.64 9.82 -5.54
C PHE A 432 7.27 8.55 -6.31
N HIS A 433 6.20 8.55 -7.11
CA HIS A 433 5.82 7.40 -7.93
C HIS A 433 6.91 7.07 -8.97
N ALA A 434 7.47 8.07 -9.65
CA ALA A 434 8.56 7.87 -10.61
C ALA A 434 9.79 7.24 -9.94
N THR A 435 10.14 7.73 -8.75
CA THR A 435 11.30 7.25 -7.95
C THR A 435 11.07 5.81 -7.46
N MET A 436 9.88 5.49 -6.95
CA MET A 436 9.53 4.14 -6.55
C MET A 436 9.61 3.15 -7.72
N LEU A 437 9.06 3.52 -8.88
CA LEU A 437 9.12 2.69 -10.08
C LEU A 437 10.57 2.53 -10.55
N HIS A 438 11.37 3.60 -10.52
CA HIS A 438 12.79 3.54 -10.85
C HIS A 438 13.54 2.56 -9.94
N LEU A 439 13.37 2.61 -8.64
CA LEU A 439 13.98 1.67 -7.70
C LEU A 439 13.62 0.21 -8.04
N LEU A 440 12.41 -0.04 -8.53
CA LEU A 440 11.95 -1.36 -9.01
C LEU A 440 12.47 -1.73 -10.41
N GLY A 441 13.29 -0.89 -11.05
CA GLY A 441 13.81 -1.12 -12.40
C GLY A 441 12.84 -0.76 -13.52
N ILE A 442 11.80 0.01 -13.22
CA ILE A 442 10.77 0.43 -14.18
C ILE A 442 10.98 1.90 -14.56
N ASP A 443 11.11 2.16 -15.85
CA ASP A 443 10.98 3.50 -16.40
C ASP A 443 9.49 3.88 -16.41
N HIS A 444 9.12 4.89 -15.62
CA HIS A 444 7.74 5.33 -15.42
C HIS A 444 7.10 5.92 -16.69
N GLN A 445 7.90 6.35 -17.67
CA GLN A 445 7.40 6.88 -18.95
C GLN A 445 7.14 5.75 -19.97
N ARG A 446 7.89 4.64 -19.88
CA ARG A 446 7.79 3.50 -20.79
C ARG A 446 6.75 2.47 -20.37
N LEU A 447 6.45 2.36 -19.07
CA LEU A 447 5.41 1.45 -18.59
C LEU A 447 4.03 2.08 -18.82
N THR A 448 3.39 1.73 -19.91
CA THR A 448 2.08 2.23 -20.31
C THR A 448 1.06 1.10 -20.50
N TYR A 449 -0.21 1.47 -20.39
CA TYR A 449 -1.34 0.61 -20.76
C TYR A 449 -2.29 1.38 -21.68
N LYS A 450 -2.59 0.77 -22.83
CA LYS A 450 -3.50 1.38 -23.80
C LYS A 450 -4.96 1.15 -23.41
N PHE A 451 -5.66 2.22 -23.06
CA PHE A 451 -7.07 2.18 -22.68
C PHE A 451 -7.83 3.28 -23.42
N GLN A 452 -8.94 2.92 -24.08
CA GLN A 452 -9.76 3.85 -24.88
C GLN A 452 -8.95 4.72 -25.87
N GLY A 453 -7.93 4.12 -26.49
CA GLY A 453 -7.10 4.79 -27.50
C GLY A 453 -5.93 5.61 -26.96
N LEU A 454 -5.82 5.81 -25.65
CA LEU A 454 -4.75 6.57 -24.98
C LEU A 454 -3.80 5.64 -24.24
N ASP A 455 -2.50 5.99 -24.21
CA ASP A 455 -1.50 5.31 -23.42
C ASP A 455 -1.42 5.93 -22.01
N PHE A 456 -1.93 5.21 -21.02
CA PHE A 456 -1.91 5.63 -19.62
C PHE A 456 -0.68 5.13 -18.89
N ARG A 457 -0.23 5.88 -17.89
CA ARG A 457 0.85 5.55 -16.97
C ARG A 457 0.52 6.03 -15.55
N LEU A 458 1.19 5.49 -14.53
CA LEU A 458 0.97 5.86 -13.13
C LEU A 458 1.19 7.36 -12.89
N THR A 459 2.27 7.92 -13.45
CA THR A 459 2.65 9.32 -13.27
C THR A 459 1.79 10.30 -14.07
N GLY A 460 0.83 9.81 -14.88
CA GLY A 460 -0.06 10.67 -15.66
C GLY A 460 0.64 11.35 -16.83
N VAL A 461 0.07 12.46 -17.28
CA VAL A 461 0.58 13.26 -18.41
C VAL A 461 1.44 14.44 -17.95
N GLU A 462 1.28 14.86 -16.70
CA GLU A 462 2.07 15.92 -16.10
C GLU A 462 3.54 15.49 -15.96
N GLU A 463 4.42 16.45 -15.90
CA GLU A 463 5.83 16.23 -15.70
C GLU A 463 6.08 15.55 -14.34
N ALA A 464 6.92 14.54 -14.34
CA ALA A 464 7.34 13.80 -13.15
C ALA A 464 8.78 13.36 -13.32
N HIS A 465 9.56 13.45 -12.24
CA HIS A 465 11.00 13.18 -12.25
C HIS A 465 11.36 12.11 -11.21
N VAL A 466 12.37 11.32 -11.53
CA VAL A 466 13.06 10.51 -10.52
C VAL A 466 13.89 11.44 -9.65
N ILE A 467 13.81 11.25 -8.33
CA ILE A 467 14.57 12.06 -7.37
C ILE A 467 15.95 11.42 -7.21
N ASP A 468 16.87 11.72 -8.13
CA ASP A 468 18.17 11.07 -8.18
C ASP A 468 19.02 11.30 -6.91
N ASP A 469 18.88 12.46 -6.26
CA ASP A 469 19.65 12.82 -5.06
C ASP A 469 19.32 11.98 -3.84
N VAL A 470 18.18 11.29 -3.79
CA VAL A 470 17.83 10.36 -2.70
C VAL A 470 18.27 8.93 -2.99
N LEU A 471 18.82 8.66 -4.19
CA LEU A 471 19.27 7.34 -4.60
C LEU A 471 20.73 7.09 -4.17
N ALA A 472 21.01 5.84 -3.71
CA ALA A 472 22.33 5.39 -3.26
C ALA A 472 23.22 4.90 -4.42
#